data_dd2c493e498927568203b8e4054111d2
#
_entry.id   dd2c493e498927568203b8e4054111d2
#
_cell.length_a   1.000
_cell.length_b   1.000
_cell.length_c   1.000
_cell.angle_alpha   90.00
_cell.angle_beta   90.00
_cell.angle_gamma   90.00
#
_symmetry.space_group_name_H-M   'P 1'
#
loop_
_entity.id
_entity.type
_entity.pdbx_description
1 polymer ?
#
loop_
_entity_poly.entity_id
_entity_poly.type
_entity_poly.pdbx_seq_one_letter_code
_entity_poly.pdbx_strand_id
1 'polypeptide(L)'
;DNREARALWETQGIAVGQVGNKQPVVACLFPGQGSQYPGMLREIIAACPQASLLKEQMNQSLLKMGHPTFEDIIDNHEQTLGKDVFRTQLSMLLADTLVFKILQEMGLRADRLTGHSYGEFSALHAADAFQFENAVQATLFRCKSIEEAPIEGGLVSCAAGEDVVAAACASFPEDVFVANCNSPQQTVVGGEDRSLRRFVEFIQSEGIRTTTLDVPRPFHTPLMKPAQKPFKRALVSV
;
A
#
# COMPACT_ATOMS: atom_id res chain seq x y z
N ASP A 1 1.39 30.47 -26.34
CA ASP A 1 2.25 29.46 -25.74
C ASP A 1 3.28 30.11 -24.82
N ASN A 2 2.89 30.39 -23.61
CA ASN A 2 3.75 31.09 -22.65
C ASN A 2 4.42 30.03 -21.72
N ARG A 3 5.62 29.61 -22.11
CA ARG A 3 6.41 28.62 -21.35
C ARG A 3 6.69 29.08 -19.91
N GLU A 4 6.90 30.36 -19.69
CA GLU A 4 7.15 30.94 -18.37
C GLU A 4 5.90 30.88 -17.49
N ALA A 5 4.71 31.15 -18.03
CA ALA A 5 3.46 30.99 -17.29
C ALA A 5 3.19 29.52 -16.93
N ARG A 6 3.49 28.57 -17.81
CA ARG A 6 3.36 27.13 -17.51
C ARG A 6 4.30 26.69 -16.40
N ALA A 7 5.58 27.12 -16.45
CA ALA A 7 6.53 26.81 -15.38
C ALA A 7 6.09 27.38 -14.02
N LEU A 8 5.52 28.59 -14.01
CA LEU A 8 4.96 29.20 -12.79
C LEU A 8 3.74 28.40 -12.29
N TRP A 9 2.85 27.97 -13.18
CA TRP A 9 1.68 27.16 -12.81
C TRP A 9 2.08 25.80 -12.23
N GLU A 10 3.08 25.15 -12.81
CA GLU A 10 3.60 23.87 -12.29
C GLU A 10 4.14 23.99 -10.87
N THR A 11 4.79 25.11 -10.51
CA THR A 11 5.23 25.36 -9.12
C THR A 11 4.07 25.55 -8.15
N GLN A 12 2.87 25.88 -8.67
CA GLN A 12 1.62 26.03 -7.91
C GLN A 12 0.75 24.77 -7.95
N GLY A 13 1.27 23.67 -8.48
CA GLY A 13 0.54 22.42 -8.62
C GLY A 13 -0.51 22.42 -9.75
N ILE A 14 -0.45 23.39 -10.66
CA ILE A 14 -1.37 23.49 -11.81
C ILE A 14 -0.69 22.91 -13.05
N ALA A 15 -1.21 21.78 -13.53
CA ALA A 15 -0.77 21.17 -14.79
C ALA A 15 -1.73 21.52 -15.92
N VAL A 16 -1.19 21.98 -17.05
CA VAL A 16 -1.97 22.30 -18.25
C VAL A 16 -1.44 21.50 -19.43
N GLY A 17 -2.32 20.74 -20.06
CA GLY A 17 -2.03 19.94 -21.25
C GLY A 17 -3.05 20.17 -22.36
N GLN A 18 -2.64 19.91 -23.59
CA GLN A 18 -3.54 19.85 -24.73
C GLN A 18 -3.95 18.40 -24.98
N VAL A 19 -5.24 18.15 -25.00
CA VAL A 19 -5.76 16.82 -25.33
C VAL A 19 -5.46 16.53 -26.81
N GLY A 20 -4.73 15.45 -27.06
CA GLY A 20 -4.48 14.98 -28.43
C GLY A 20 -5.67 14.23 -29.02
N ASN A 21 -5.60 13.89 -30.31
CA ASN A 21 -6.66 13.14 -31.00
C ASN A 21 -6.79 11.66 -30.56
N LYS A 22 -5.83 11.16 -29.77
CA LYS A 22 -5.88 9.80 -29.21
C LYS A 22 -6.42 9.87 -27.79
N GLN A 23 -7.40 9.05 -27.48
CA GLN A 23 -7.83 8.90 -26.09
C GLN A 23 -6.64 8.45 -25.24
N PRO A 24 -6.39 9.10 -24.10
CA PRO A 24 -5.33 8.67 -23.18
C PRO A 24 -5.67 7.30 -22.58
N VAL A 25 -4.65 6.49 -22.36
CA VAL A 25 -4.77 5.28 -21.54
C VAL A 25 -4.65 5.72 -20.08
N VAL A 26 -5.68 5.46 -19.29
CA VAL A 26 -5.75 5.84 -17.89
C VAL A 26 -5.38 4.63 -17.02
N ALA A 27 -4.34 4.78 -16.20
CA ALA A 27 -3.97 3.80 -15.20
C ALA A 27 -4.28 4.32 -13.79
N CYS A 28 -4.98 3.53 -12.99
CA CYS A 28 -5.16 3.79 -11.56
C CYS A 28 -4.17 2.95 -10.76
N LEU A 29 -3.42 3.63 -9.89
CA LEU A 29 -2.43 3.01 -9.01
C LEU A 29 -2.94 3.09 -7.57
N PHE A 30 -3.08 1.93 -6.93
CA PHE A 30 -3.53 1.82 -5.55
C PHE A 30 -2.31 1.74 -4.62
N PRO A 31 -2.20 2.61 -3.62
CA PRO A 31 -1.07 2.62 -2.71
C PRO A 31 -1.11 1.43 -1.75
N GLY A 32 0.06 1.10 -1.21
CA GLY A 32 0.20 0.09 -0.17
C GLY A 32 0.34 0.69 1.23
N GLN A 33 0.64 -0.18 2.20
CA GLN A 33 0.91 0.19 3.57
C GLN A 33 2.02 1.25 3.65
N GLY A 34 1.80 2.29 4.48
CA GLY A 34 2.64 3.48 4.59
C GLY A 34 1.95 4.75 4.08
N SER A 35 0.84 4.63 3.33
CA SER A 35 0.07 5.77 2.83
C SER A 35 -1.09 6.18 3.74
N GLN A 36 -1.40 5.37 4.76
CA GLN A 36 -2.46 5.66 5.72
C GLN A 36 -2.07 6.78 6.68
N TYR A 37 -3.05 7.58 7.06
CA TYR A 37 -2.92 8.60 8.10
C TYR A 37 -4.24 8.75 8.87
N PRO A 38 -4.19 9.17 10.15
CA PRO A 38 -5.39 9.36 10.95
C PRO A 38 -6.35 10.38 10.32
N GLY A 39 -7.64 10.04 10.29
CA GLY A 39 -8.68 10.92 9.75
C GLY A 39 -8.63 11.09 8.23
N MET A 40 -7.96 10.19 7.50
CA MET A 40 -7.93 10.23 6.03
C MET A 40 -9.35 10.20 5.46
N LEU A 41 -9.57 10.90 4.35
CA LEU A 41 -10.84 11.06 3.63
C LEU A 41 -11.95 11.82 4.39
N ARG A 42 -11.73 12.28 5.62
CA ARG A 42 -12.75 13.00 6.41
C ARG A 42 -13.33 14.19 5.66
N GLU A 43 -12.48 14.99 5.01
CA GLU A 43 -12.90 16.16 4.24
C GLU A 43 -13.70 15.77 2.99
N ILE A 44 -13.28 14.72 2.29
CA ILE A 44 -14.00 14.21 1.10
C ILE A 44 -15.37 13.69 1.51
N ILE A 45 -15.45 12.92 2.59
CA ILE A 45 -16.71 12.37 3.10
C ILE A 45 -17.67 13.49 3.52
N ALA A 46 -17.15 14.53 4.18
CA ALA A 46 -17.96 15.67 4.61
C ALA A 46 -18.44 16.54 3.43
N ALA A 47 -17.63 16.69 2.39
CA ALA A 47 -17.95 17.54 1.23
C ALA A 47 -18.77 16.84 0.12
N CYS A 48 -18.74 15.49 0.07
CA CYS A 48 -19.36 14.71 -1.01
C CYS A 48 -20.45 13.79 -0.47
N PRO A 49 -21.74 14.07 -0.75
CA PRO A 49 -22.86 13.22 -0.31
C PRO A 49 -22.75 11.77 -0.78
N GLN A 50 -22.23 11.53 -1.99
CA GLN A 50 -22.00 10.19 -2.53
C GLN A 50 -20.95 9.43 -1.70
N ALA A 51 -19.90 10.13 -1.25
CA ALA A 51 -18.88 9.54 -0.38
C ALA A 51 -19.49 9.09 0.97
N SER A 52 -20.35 9.91 1.54
CA SER A 52 -21.07 9.58 2.78
C SER A 52 -21.99 8.36 2.61
N LEU A 53 -22.71 8.28 1.49
CA LEU A 53 -23.57 7.14 1.18
C LEU A 53 -22.76 5.84 0.99
N LEU A 54 -21.70 5.88 0.20
CA LEU A 54 -20.80 4.74 -0.03
C LEU A 54 -20.18 4.26 1.28
N LYS A 55 -19.69 5.19 2.11
CA LYS A 55 -19.15 4.87 3.44
C LYS A 55 -20.19 4.13 4.29
N GLU A 56 -21.44 4.57 4.30
CA GLU A 56 -22.50 3.92 5.07
C GLU A 56 -22.79 2.50 4.56
N GLN A 57 -22.79 2.29 3.24
CA GLN A 57 -22.92 0.94 2.65
C GLN A 57 -21.76 0.03 3.07
N MET A 58 -20.53 0.55 3.07
CA MET A 58 -19.35 -0.20 3.55
C MET A 58 -19.48 -0.53 5.03
N ASN A 59 -19.94 0.40 5.88
CA ASN A 59 -20.19 0.17 7.29
C ASN A 59 -21.20 -0.95 7.54
N GLN A 60 -22.30 -0.99 6.76
CA GLN A 60 -23.29 -2.05 6.86
C GLN A 60 -22.69 -3.43 6.54
N SER A 61 -21.84 -3.53 5.52
CA SER A 61 -21.14 -4.77 5.18
C SER A 61 -20.14 -5.15 6.29
N LEU A 62 -19.35 -4.21 6.79
CA LEU A 62 -18.40 -4.45 7.87
C LEU A 62 -19.10 -4.96 9.14
N LEU A 63 -20.16 -4.30 9.57
CA LEU A 63 -20.93 -4.70 10.76
C LEU A 63 -21.57 -6.08 10.62
N LYS A 64 -22.11 -6.43 9.44
CA LYS A 64 -22.62 -7.79 9.15
C LYS A 64 -21.53 -8.85 9.25
N MET A 65 -20.30 -8.50 8.95
CA MET A 65 -19.14 -9.38 9.06
C MET A 65 -18.52 -9.40 10.47
N GLY A 66 -19.06 -8.61 11.42
CA GLY A 66 -18.56 -8.49 12.79
C GLY A 66 -17.31 -7.62 12.92
N HIS A 67 -17.06 -6.74 11.95
CA HIS A 67 -15.96 -5.79 11.96
C HIS A 67 -16.41 -4.40 12.44
N PRO A 68 -15.51 -3.57 12.99
CA PRO A 68 -15.79 -2.18 13.34
C PRO A 68 -16.10 -1.34 12.09
N THR A 69 -16.71 -0.17 12.30
CA THR A 69 -17.05 0.76 11.23
C THR A 69 -15.83 1.41 10.59
N PHE A 70 -16.03 2.06 9.45
CA PHE A 70 -15.01 2.84 8.76
C PHE A 70 -14.35 3.86 9.72
N GLU A 71 -15.16 4.60 10.46
CA GLU A 71 -14.71 5.58 11.43
C GLU A 71 -13.87 4.95 12.55
N ASP A 72 -14.31 3.83 13.09
CA ASP A 72 -13.57 3.11 14.13
C ASP A 72 -12.21 2.61 13.63
N ILE A 73 -12.10 2.32 12.34
CA ILE A 73 -10.86 1.85 11.73
C ILE A 73 -9.92 3.02 11.41
N ILE A 74 -10.44 4.15 10.94
CA ILE A 74 -9.65 5.29 10.43
C ILE A 74 -9.41 6.36 11.49
N ASP A 75 -10.40 6.66 12.35
CA ASP A 75 -10.33 7.81 13.27
C ASP A 75 -9.66 7.51 14.61
N ASN A 76 -9.73 6.29 15.11
CA ASN A 76 -9.32 5.95 16.48
C ASN A 76 -7.82 5.64 16.68
N HIS A 77 -6.88 6.07 15.79
CA HIS A 77 -5.71 5.21 15.65
C HIS A 77 -4.34 5.85 15.47
N GLU A 78 -4.04 6.92 16.16
CA GLU A 78 -2.64 7.37 16.33
C GLU A 78 -1.72 6.26 16.89
N GLN A 79 -2.30 5.25 17.60
CA GLN A 79 -1.54 4.18 18.24
C GLN A 79 -1.60 2.83 17.52
N THR A 80 -2.50 2.63 16.54
CA THR A 80 -2.73 1.32 15.90
C THR A 80 -2.47 1.30 14.39
N LEU A 81 -2.62 2.41 13.68
CA LEU A 81 -2.26 2.49 12.27
C LEU A 81 -0.74 2.31 12.12
N GLY A 82 -0.35 1.30 11.34
CA GLY A 82 1.05 0.90 11.17
C GLY A 82 1.48 -0.27 12.07
N LYS A 83 0.90 -0.44 13.25
CA LYS A 83 1.24 -1.51 14.21
C LYS A 83 0.31 -2.71 14.10
N ASP A 84 -1.00 -2.48 14.03
CA ASP A 84 -2.00 -3.50 13.77
C ASP A 84 -2.09 -3.70 12.24
N VAL A 85 -1.56 -4.83 11.77
CA VAL A 85 -1.48 -5.13 10.32
C VAL A 85 -2.88 -5.19 9.69
N PHE A 86 -3.85 -5.82 10.37
CA PHE A 86 -5.19 -5.97 9.83
C PHE A 86 -5.91 -4.62 9.72
N ARG A 87 -5.92 -3.83 10.78
CA ARG A 87 -6.55 -2.50 10.76
C ARG A 87 -5.89 -1.58 9.74
N THR A 88 -4.56 -1.61 9.64
CA THR A 88 -3.82 -0.83 8.66
C THR A 88 -4.19 -1.22 7.23
N GLN A 89 -4.21 -2.50 6.92
CA GLN A 89 -4.55 -2.96 5.56
C GLN A 89 -6.03 -2.76 5.25
N LEU A 90 -6.91 -3.01 6.21
CA LEU A 90 -8.33 -2.75 6.03
C LEU A 90 -8.61 -1.25 5.81
N SER A 91 -7.93 -0.35 6.54
CA SER A 91 -8.06 1.10 6.31
C SER A 91 -7.68 1.51 4.90
N MET A 92 -6.64 0.88 4.32
CA MET A 92 -6.25 1.10 2.92
C MET A 92 -7.32 0.62 1.95
N LEU A 93 -7.82 -0.61 2.12
CA LEU A 93 -8.90 -1.14 1.27
C LEU A 93 -10.13 -0.23 1.28
N LEU A 94 -10.53 0.25 2.47
CA LEU A 94 -11.69 1.13 2.63
C LEU A 94 -11.47 2.47 1.92
N ALA A 95 -10.32 3.10 2.13
CA ALA A 95 -9.99 4.39 1.54
C ALA A 95 -9.89 4.29 0.01
N ASP A 96 -9.17 3.31 -0.49
CA ASP A 96 -8.99 3.07 -1.92
C ASP A 96 -10.33 2.79 -2.62
N THR A 97 -11.17 1.93 -1.99
CA THR A 97 -12.50 1.60 -2.51
C THR A 97 -13.38 2.85 -2.59
N LEU A 98 -13.42 3.65 -1.51
CA LEU A 98 -14.24 4.86 -1.46
C LEU A 98 -13.81 5.86 -2.55
N VAL A 99 -12.53 6.18 -2.62
CA VAL A 99 -12.01 7.14 -3.60
C VAL A 99 -12.23 6.65 -5.03
N PHE A 100 -11.93 5.39 -5.32
CA PHE A 100 -12.09 4.84 -6.65
C PHE A 100 -13.56 4.86 -7.11
N LYS A 101 -14.49 4.45 -6.25
CA LYS A 101 -15.94 4.49 -6.54
C LYS A 101 -16.44 5.91 -6.81
N ILE A 102 -16.01 6.90 -6.01
CA ILE A 102 -16.37 8.30 -6.25
C ILE A 102 -15.85 8.77 -7.61
N LEU A 103 -14.60 8.45 -7.93
CA LEU A 103 -14.01 8.82 -9.22
C LEU A 103 -14.74 8.15 -10.39
N GLN A 104 -15.18 6.89 -10.24
CA GLN A 104 -16.01 6.22 -11.24
C GLN A 104 -17.38 6.92 -11.44
N GLU A 105 -18.04 7.34 -10.36
CA GLU A 105 -19.28 8.11 -10.43
C GLU A 105 -19.09 9.49 -11.10
N MET A 106 -17.90 10.09 -10.91
CA MET A 106 -17.52 11.31 -11.61
C MET A 106 -17.14 11.08 -13.09
N GLY A 107 -17.19 9.84 -13.57
CA GLY A 107 -16.94 9.48 -14.96
C GLY A 107 -15.53 8.97 -15.26
N LEU A 108 -14.70 8.72 -14.24
CA LEU A 108 -13.40 8.07 -14.45
C LEU A 108 -13.61 6.68 -15.05
N ARG A 109 -12.93 6.41 -16.15
CA ARG A 109 -12.78 5.09 -16.76
C ARG A 109 -11.32 4.72 -16.78
N ALA A 110 -10.97 3.69 -16.02
CA ALA A 110 -9.60 3.19 -15.97
C ALA A 110 -9.41 2.05 -16.98
N ASP A 111 -8.35 2.14 -17.78
CA ASP A 111 -7.95 1.08 -18.72
C ASP A 111 -7.03 0.05 -18.05
N ARG A 112 -6.35 0.47 -16.99
CA ARG A 112 -5.40 -0.34 -16.20
C ARG A 112 -5.58 -0.08 -14.73
N LEU A 113 -5.52 -1.15 -13.94
CA LEU A 113 -5.55 -1.11 -12.49
C LEU A 113 -4.31 -1.85 -11.98
N THR A 114 -3.57 -1.23 -11.09
CA THR A 114 -2.39 -1.84 -10.48
C THR A 114 -2.26 -1.37 -9.05
N GLY A 115 -1.57 -2.13 -8.20
CA GLY A 115 -1.37 -1.81 -6.80
C GLY A 115 0.08 -1.99 -6.39
N HIS A 116 0.52 -1.21 -5.41
CA HIS A 116 1.78 -1.43 -4.73
C HIS A 116 1.53 -2.26 -3.47
N SER A 117 2.19 -3.42 -3.34
CA SER A 117 2.08 -4.28 -2.16
C SER A 117 0.62 -4.64 -1.82
N TYR A 118 0.10 -4.18 -0.68
CA TYR A 118 -1.29 -4.39 -0.29
C TYR A 118 -2.30 -3.75 -1.26
N GLY A 119 -1.93 -2.67 -1.93
CA GLY A 119 -2.77 -2.03 -2.96
C GLY A 119 -3.18 -2.94 -4.11
N GLU A 120 -2.52 -4.10 -4.29
CA GLU A 120 -2.95 -5.14 -5.24
C GLU A 120 -4.33 -5.70 -4.87
N PHE A 121 -4.68 -5.79 -3.58
CA PHE A 121 -6.02 -6.19 -3.13
C PHE A 121 -7.07 -5.16 -3.52
N SER A 122 -6.75 -3.87 -3.33
CA SER A 122 -7.61 -2.77 -3.78
C SER A 122 -7.78 -2.78 -5.30
N ALA A 123 -6.71 -3.03 -6.05
CA ALA A 123 -6.76 -3.13 -7.51
C ALA A 123 -7.61 -4.32 -7.99
N LEU A 124 -7.52 -5.48 -7.35
CA LEU A 124 -8.34 -6.66 -7.66
C LEU A 124 -9.82 -6.40 -7.35
N HIS A 125 -10.13 -5.73 -6.22
CA HIS A 125 -11.49 -5.33 -5.91
C HIS A 125 -12.02 -4.31 -6.93
N ALA A 126 -11.22 -3.32 -7.29
CA ALA A 126 -11.58 -2.32 -8.30
C ALA A 126 -11.80 -2.92 -9.69
N ALA A 127 -11.15 -4.06 -9.98
CA ALA A 127 -11.31 -4.84 -11.22
C ALA A 127 -12.46 -5.86 -11.16
N ASP A 128 -13.31 -5.82 -10.12
CA ASP A 128 -14.40 -6.78 -9.86
C ASP A 128 -13.95 -8.25 -9.75
N ALA A 129 -12.64 -8.50 -9.51
CA ALA A 129 -12.12 -9.83 -9.23
C ALA A 129 -12.51 -10.32 -7.82
N PHE A 130 -12.72 -9.39 -6.89
CA PHE A 130 -13.25 -9.61 -5.54
C PHE A 130 -14.48 -8.74 -5.31
N GLN A 131 -15.54 -9.30 -4.74
CA GLN A 131 -16.57 -8.50 -4.09
C GLN A 131 -15.99 -7.86 -2.82
N PHE A 132 -16.61 -6.79 -2.32
CA PHE A 132 -16.09 -6.04 -1.17
C PHE A 132 -15.88 -6.94 0.05
N GLU A 133 -16.89 -7.75 0.40
CA GLU A 133 -16.85 -8.68 1.53
C GLU A 133 -15.73 -9.72 1.38
N ASN A 134 -15.51 -10.20 0.15
CA ASN A 134 -14.45 -11.15 -0.16
C ASN A 134 -13.07 -10.49 0.00
N ALA A 135 -12.92 -9.22 -0.43
CA ALA A 135 -11.67 -8.48 -0.25
C ALA A 135 -11.36 -8.26 1.24
N VAL A 136 -12.38 -7.93 2.07
CA VAL A 136 -12.24 -7.83 3.53
C VAL A 136 -11.83 -9.17 4.14
N GLN A 137 -12.49 -10.26 3.73
CA GLN A 137 -12.18 -11.61 4.24
C GLN A 137 -10.78 -12.08 3.84
N ALA A 138 -10.37 -11.83 2.59
CA ALA A 138 -9.03 -12.13 2.10
C ALA A 138 -7.96 -11.35 2.87
N THR A 139 -8.23 -10.08 3.20
CA THR A 139 -7.38 -9.24 4.05
C THR A 139 -7.22 -9.86 5.44
N LEU A 140 -8.31 -10.28 6.07
CA LEU A 140 -8.28 -10.94 7.38
C LEU A 140 -7.43 -12.21 7.34
N PHE A 141 -7.64 -13.06 6.34
CA PHE A 141 -6.88 -14.31 6.20
C PHE A 141 -5.39 -14.06 5.97
N ARG A 142 -5.06 -13.03 5.16
CA ARG A 142 -3.68 -12.61 4.96
C ARG A 142 -3.03 -12.20 6.26
N CYS A 143 -3.68 -11.34 7.04
CA CYS A 143 -3.15 -10.84 8.31
C CYS A 143 -2.98 -11.97 9.34
N LYS A 144 -3.98 -12.84 9.51
CA LYS A 144 -3.87 -14.02 10.39
C LYS A 144 -2.71 -14.91 9.99
N SER A 145 -2.54 -15.19 8.71
CA SER A 145 -1.43 -16.03 8.23
C SER A 145 -0.05 -15.41 8.50
N ILE A 146 0.04 -14.07 8.53
CA ILE A 146 1.27 -13.33 8.86
C ILE A 146 1.51 -13.35 10.38
N GLU A 147 0.46 -13.15 11.18
CA GLU A 147 0.55 -13.11 12.65
C GLU A 147 0.90 -14.47 13.25
N GLU A 148 0.32 -15.54 12.71
CA GLU A 148 0.54 -16.92 13.16
C GLU A 148 1.89 -17.50 12.72
N ALA A 149 2.54 -16.90 11.73
CA ALA A 149 3.83 -17.37 11.26
C ALA A 149 4.98 -16.88 12.17
N PRO A 150 5.93 -17.75 12.53
CA PRO A 150 7.08 -17.40 13.36
C PRO A 150 8.12 -16.61 12.55
N ILE A 151 7.77 -15.37 12.17
CA ILE A 151 8.59 -14.51 11.34
C ILE A 151 8.91 -13.26 12.13
N GLU A 152 10.20 -12.98 12.32
CA GLU A 152 10.71 -11.75 12.91
C GLU A 152 11.53 -10.98 11.89
N GLY A 153 11.60 -9.65 12.04
CA GLY A 153 12.36 -8.77 11.17
C GLY A 153 11.55 -7.59 10.66
N GLY A 154 12.17 -6.81 9.78
CA GLY A 154 11.61 -5.57 9.29
C GLY A 154 12.05 -5.21 7.88
N LEU A 155 11.80 -3.95 7.51
CA LEU A 155 12.17 -3.38 6.22
C LEU A 155 12.98 -2.10 6.40
N VAL A 156 13.92 -1.89 5.47
CA VAL A 156 14.73 -0.67 5.38
C VAL A 156 14.71 -0.15 3.95
N SER A 157 14.36 1.12 3.78
CA SER A 157 14.46 1.83 2.50
C SER A 157 15.88 2.37 2.32
N CYS A 158 16.49 2.12 1.17
CA CYS A 158 17.79 2.60 0.75
C CYS A 158 17.65 3.63 -0.37
N ALA A 159 18.31 4.77 -0.26
CA ALA A 159 18.31 5.83 -1.28
C ALA A 159 19.29 5.49 -2.42
N ALA A 160 19.10 4.33 -3.06
CA ALA A 160 19.93 3.84 -4.16
C ALA A 160 19.11 2.89 -5.07
N GLY A 161 19.58 2.69 -6.29
CA GLY A 161 19.00 1.78 -7.25
C GLY A 161 19.22 0.30 -6.90
N GLU A 162 18.44 -0.56 -7.56
CA GLU A 162 18.43 -2.01 -7.31
C GLU A 162 19.82 -2.64 -7.44
N ASP A 163 20.58 -2.32 -8.49
CA ASP A 163 21.91 -2.91 -8.75
C ASP A 163 22.86 -2.71 -7.58
N VAL A 164 22.88 -1.50 -7.02
CA VAL A 164 23.75 -1.15 -5.89
C VAL A 164 23.31 -1.88 -4.62
N VAL A 165 22.01 -1.86 -4.34
CA VAL A 165 21.46 -2.48 -3.12
C VAL A 165 21.55 -4.01 -3.19
N ALA A 166 21.28 -4.62 -4.34
CA ALA A 166 21.42 -6.06 -4.53
C ALA A 166 22.88 -6.53 -4.36
N ALA A 167 23.85 -5.75 -4.88
CA ALA A 167 25.26 -6.04 -4.67
C ALA A 167 25.65 -5.97 -3.17
N ALA A 168 25.10 -5.01 -2.43
CA ALA A 168 25.28 -4.92 -0.98
C ALA A 168 24.66 -6.12 -0.25
N CYS A 169 23.44 -6.55 -0.63
CA CYS A 169 22.79 -7.73 -0.07
C CYS A 169 23.58 -9.02 -0.27
N ALA A 170 24.37 -9.13 -1.34
CA ALA A 170 25.21 -10.29 -1.59
C ALA A 170 26.27 -10.54 -0.49
N SER A 171 26.61 -9.53 0.31
CA SER A 171 27.46 -9.67 1.50
C SER A 171 26.73 -10.22 2.72
N PHE A 172 25.41 -10.38 2.64
CA PHE A 172 24.52 -10.87 3.70
C PHE A 172 23.61 -11.99 3.15
N PRO A 173 24.16 -13.05 2.56
CA PRO A 173 23.38 -14.10 1.91
C PRO A 173 22.47 -14.79 2.94
N GLU A 174 21.22 -15.09 2.53
CA GLU A 174 20.18 -15.75 3.32
C GLU A 174 19.57 -14.91 4.46
N ASP A 175 20.10 -13.72 4.74
CA ASP A 175 19.68 -12.90 5.88
C ASP A 175 18.99 -11.59 5.46
N VAL A 176 19.43 -10.96 4.35
CA VAL A 176 18.91 -9.69 3.85
C VAL A 176 18.59 -9.81 2.37
N PHE A 177 17.41 -9.40 1.99
CA PHE A 177 16.86 -9.57 0.64
C PHE A 177 16.32 -8.26 0.09
N VAL A 178 16.46 -8.03 -1.20
CA VAL A 178 15.70 -6.98 -1.89
C VAL A 178 14.21 -7.34 -1.82
N ALA A 179 13.43 -6.44 -1.27
CA ALA A 179 11.98 -6.59 -1.08
C ALA A 179 11.17 -5.85 -2.16
N ASN A 180 11.52 -4.59 -2.44
CA ASN A 180 10.86 -3.76 -3.43
C ASN A 180 11.84 -2.83 -4.15
N CYS A 181 11.63 -2.65 -5.45
CA CYS A 181 12.31 -1.65 -6.27
C CYS A 181 11.29 -0.53 -6.60
N ASN A 182 11.23 0.50 -5.75
CA ASN A 182 10.19 1.52 -5.84
C ASN A 182 10.49 2.57 -6.93
N SER A 183 11.76 2.86 -7.14
CA SER A 183 12.22 3.77 -8.20
C SER A 183 13.69 3.48 -8.54
N PRO A 184 14.22 4.07 -9.63
CA PRO A 184 15.66 3.97 -9.93
C PRO A 184 16.60 4.47 -8.82
N GLN A 185 16.06 5.16 -7.81
CA GLN A 185 16.83 5.75 -6.71
C GLN A 185 16.30 5.30 -5.32
N GLN A 186 15.40 4.32 -5.28
CA GLN A 186 14.87 3.81 -4.03
C GLN A 186 14.60 2.31 -4.10
N THR A 187 15.31 1.56 -3.29
CA THR A 187 15.15 0.11 -3.11
C THR A 187 14.90 -0.19 -1.64
N VAL A 188 13.95 -1.07 -1.37
CA VAL A 188 13.65 -1.55 -0.02
C VAL A 188 14.24 -2.93 0.15
N VAL A 189 14.90 -3.16 1.28
CA VAL A 189 15.40 -4.46 1.71
C VAL A 189 14.65 -4.94 2.93
N GLY A 190 14.56 -6.27 3.10
CA GLY A 190 13.98 -6.88 4.27
C GLY A 190 14.87 -8.01 4.80
N GLY A 191 14.81 -8.24 6.10
CA GLY A 191 15.61 -9.26 6.75
C GLY A 191 15.31 -9.37 8.24
N GLU A 192 15.99 -10.27 8.92
CA GLU A 192 15.96 -10.35 10.38
C GLU A 192 16.61 -9.11 11.01
N ASP A 193 16.10 -8.67 12.18
CA ASP A 193 16.51 -7.42 12.83
C ASP A 193 18.02 -7.28 13.03
N ARG A 194 18.70 -8.39 13.41
CA ARG A 194 20.14 -8.37 13.64
C ARG A 194 20.91 -8.15 12.34
N SER A 195 20.51 -8.84 11.29
CA SER A 195 21.15 -8.78 9.98
C SER A 195 20.87 -7.46 9.28
N LEU A 196 19.66 -6.92 9.43
CA LEU A 196 19.31 -5.59 8.94
C LEU A 196 20.14 -4.48 9.59
N ARG A 197 20.37 -4.51 10.90
CA ARG A 197 21.25 -3.53 11.57
C ARG A 197 22.66 -3.54 10.98
N ARG A 198 23.26 -4.73 10.82
CA ARG A 198 24.59 -4.87 10.21
C ARG A 198 24.61 -4.39 8.75
N PHE A 199 23.57 -4.71 8.00
CA PHE A 199 23.41 -4.23 6.62
C PHE A 199 23.30 -2.70 6.56
N VAL A 200 22.53 -2.08 7.45
CA VAL A 200 22.39 -0.61 7.54
C VAL A 200 23.74 0.05 7.83
N GLU A 201 24.50 -0.47 8.80
CA GLU A 201 25.84 0.03 9.11
C GLU A 201 26.77 -0.06 7.88
N PHE A 202 26.74 -1.19 7.20
CA PHE A 202 27.53 -1.42 6.00
C PHE A 202 27.16 -0.45 4.86
N ILE A 203 25.87 -0.37 4.49
CA ILE A 203 25.45 0.43 3.33
C ILE A 203 25.55 1.94 3.60
N GLN A 204 25.42 2.36 4.86
CA GLN A 204 25.69 3.75 5.27
C GLN A 204 27.17 4.11 5.20
N SER A 205 28.07 3.17 5.46
CA SER A 205 29.53 3.39 5.26
C SER A 205 29.91 3.59 3.79
N GLU A 206 29.08 3.06 2.87
CA GLU A 206 29.19 3.30 1.42
C GLU A 206 28.52 4.65 0.99
N GLY A 207 28.08 5.47 1.94
CA GLY A 207 27.47 6.78 1.69
C GLY A 207 25.97 6.74 1.28
N ILE A 208 25.30 5.61 1.40
CA ILE A 208 23.88 5.46 1.03
C ILE A 208 23.00 5.71 2.24
N ARG A 209 22.08 6.67 2.11
CA ARG A 209 21.09 6.99 3.16
C ARG A 209 20.06 5.88 3.26
N THR A 210 19.69 5.56 4.50
CA THR A 210 18.65 4.55 4.81
C THR A 210 17.58 5.12 5.72
N THR A 211 16.39 4.52 5.64
CA THR A 211 15.27 4.80 6.55
C THR A 211 14.62 3.48 6.95
N THR A 212 14.59 3.18 8.24
CA THR A 212 13.84 2.03 8.75
C THR A 212 12.34 2.30 8.58
N LEU A 213 11.63 1.32 8.02
CA LEU A 213 10.18 1.41 7.85
C LEU A 213 9.49 0.85 9.11
N ASP A 214 8.43 1.55 9.55
CA ASP A 214 7.63 1.11 10.71
C ASP A 214 6.65 -0.01 10.28
N VAL A 215 7.20 -1.18 10.01
CA VAL A 215 6.46 -2.38 9.64
C VAL A 215 6.96 -3.58 10.46
N PRO A 216 6.06 -4.44 10.97
CA PRO A 216 6.43 -5.45 11.95
C PRO A 216 6.99 -6.74 11.35
N ARG A 217 7.24 -6.81 10.05
CA ARG A 217 7.65 -8.03 9.34
C ARG A 217 8.52 -7.73 8.12
N PRO A 218 9.40 -8.67 7.70
CA PRO A 218 10.20 -8.55 6.48
C PRO A 218 9.39 -8.88 5.23
N PHE A 219 8.33 -8.09 4.97
CA PHE A 219 7.45 -8.31 3.82
C PHE A 219 8.21 -8.39 2.50
N HIS A 220 7.65 -9.14 1.54
CA HIS A 220 8.20 -9.32 0.19
C HIS A 220 9.57 -10.00 0.14
N THR A 221 9.98 -10.69 1.20
CA THR A 221 11.20 -11.49 1.25
C THR A 221 10.90 -12.99 1.30
N PRO A 222 11.89 -13.86 1.02
CA PRO A 222 11.74 -15.31 1.22
C PRO A 222 11.42 -15.71 2.66
N LEU A 223 11.71 -14.87 3.65
CA LEU A 223 11.39 -15.10 5.05
C LEU A 223 9.87 -15.21 5.30
N MET A 224 9.05 -14.61 4.41
CA MET A 224 7.59 -14.68 4.48
C MET A 224 6.98 -16.01 3.99
N LYS A 225 7.78 -16.97 3.49
CA LYS A 225 7.29 -18.28 3.00
C LYS A 225 6.41 -19.05 4.00
N PRO A 226 6.66 -19.03 5.33
CA PRO A 226 5.79 -19.72 6.29
C PRO A 226 4.33 -19.25 6.25
N ALA A 227 4.06 -17.96 5.98
CA ALA A 227 2.70 -17.41 5.88
C ALA A 227 1.98 -17.80 4.56
N GLN A 228 2.72 -18.16 3.52
CA GLN A 228 2.16 -18.38 2.17
C GLN A 228 1.16 -19.53 2.09
N LYS A 229 1.51 -20.70 2.64
CA LYS A 229 0.64 -21.89 2.56
C LYS A 229 -0.67 -21.72 3.35
N PRO A 230 -0.67 -21.24 4.62
CA PRO A 230 -1.90 -20.95 5.36
C PRO A 230 -2.78 -19.97 4.59
N PHE A 231 -2.24 -18.87 4.10
CA PHE A 231 -2.98 -17.87 3.34
C PHE A 231 -3.59 -18.46 2.07
N LYS A 232 -2.81 -19.19 1.25
CA LYS A 232 -3.32 -19.83 0.03
C LYS A 232 -4.48 -20.78 0.30
N ARG A 233 -4.43 -21.55 1.41
CA ARG A 233 -5.52 -22.45 1.80
C ARG A 233 -6.79 -21.68 2.18
N ALA A 234 -6.64 -20.58 2.92
CA ALA A 234 -7.76 -19.76 3.34
C ALA A 234 -8.44 -19.04 2.17
N LEU A 235 -7.67 -18.61 1.16
CA LEU A 235 -8.22 -17.97 -0.04
C LEU A 235 -9.13 -18.87 -0.89
N VAL A 236 -9.03 -20.19 -0.76
CA VAL A 236 -9.93 -21.13 -1.49
C VAL A 236 -11.39 -20.99 -1.04
N SER A 237 -11.62 -20.41 0.17
CA SER A 237 -12.96 -20.20 0.73
C SER A 237 -13.53 -18.80 0.45
N VAL A 238 -12.81 -17.95 -0.26
CA VAL A 238 -13.21 -16.60 -0.67
C VAL A 238 -13.64 -16.59 -2.12
#